data_70221deb616717d4c9166f4875b56dbb
#
_entry.id   70221deb616717d4c9166f4875b56dbb
#
_cell.length_a   1.000
_cell.length_b   1.000
_cell.length_c   1.000
_cell.angle_alpha   90.00
_cell.angle_beta   90.00
_cell.angle_gamma   90.00
#
_symmetry.space_group_name_H-M   'P 1'
#
loop_
_entity.id
_entity.type
_entity.pdbx_description
1 polymer ?
#
loop_
_entity_poly.entity_id
_entity_poly.type
_entity_poly.pdbx_seq_one_letter_code
_entity_poly.pdbx_strand_id
1 'polypeptide(L)'
;MGRDFRFPVCLGETVPLKHILQKNSEVLRGRSSRPLASATNRRNLKTAIRQAKQKGYDPEVQNIFVDLDASEQFAGWRHALCPCITRTRAASDGFYITSRKRRLSTAEMLKLQGIRPENMRKYRGMSPGVLSAAVGNAMSACVLERLLPRIAYAIGCIPERMPDEWCHPGFIAAGGRFGKRKRTGA
;
A
#
# COMPACT_ATOMS: atom_id res chain seq x y z
N MET A 1 -36.02 6.40 14.04
CA MET A 1 -35.73 7.11 12.78
C MET A 1 -34.22 6.98 12.50
N GLY A 2 -33.83 6.35 11.38
CA GLY A 2 -32.43 6.23 11.00
C GLY A 2 -31.84 7.60 10.65
N ARG A 3 -30.57 7.85 11.05
CA ARG A 3 -29.85 9.06 10.69
C ARG A 3 -29.34 8.96 9.25
N ASP A 4 -29.20 10.11 8.58
CA ASP A 4 -28.74 10.15 7.19
C ASP A 4 -27.31 9.62 7.03
N PHE A 5 -27.14 8.57 6.23
CA PHE A 5 -25.84 8.00 5.87
C PHE A 5 -25.26 8.73 4.65
N ARG A 6 -24.03 9.19 4.76
CA ARG A 6 -23.29 9.80 3.65
C ARG A 6 -21.93 9.14 3.47
N PHE A 7 -21.60 8.74 2.26
CA PHE A 7 -20.27 8.25 1.93
C PHE A 7 -19.19 9.30 2.21
N PRO A 8 -17.96 8.87 2.55
CA PRO A 8 -16.82 9.79 2.59
C PRO A 8 -16.61 10.45 1.22
N VAL A 9 -16.29 11.75 1.21
CA VAL A 9 -15.95 12.44 -0.03
C VAL A 9 -14.65 11.90 -0.64
N CYS A 10 -14.53 11.95 -1.97
CA CYS A 10 -13.28 11.62 -2.64
C CYS A 10 -12.20 12.65 -2.26
N LEU A 11 -11.00 12.16 -1.90
CA LEU A 11 -9.91 13.04 -1.45
C LEU A 11 -9.18 13.73 -2.61
N GLY A 12 -9.22 13.16 -3.82
CA GLY A 12 -8.47 13.67 -4.97
C GLY A 12 -6.95 13.53 -4.87
N GLU A 13 -6.41 13.23 -3.69
CA GLU A 13 -4.98 13.12 -3.42
C GLU A 13 -4.61 11.74 -2.87
N THR A 14 -3.35 11.36 -3.03
CA THR A 14 -2.78 10.12 -2.50
C THR A 14 -1.60 10.41 -1.56
N VAL A 15 -1.40 9.56 -0.57
CA VAL A 15 -0.22 9.65 0.31
C VAL A 15 1.06 9.51 -0.52
N PRO A 16 2.00 10.47 -0.44
CA PRO A 16 3.25 10.39 -1.21
C PRO A 16 4.05 9.13 -0.89
N LEU A 17 4.53 8.44 -1.93
CA LEU A 17 5.26 7.17 -1.81
C LEU A 17 6.49 7.23 -0.90
N LYS A 18 7.11 8.41 -0.73
CA LYS A 18 8.22 8.61 0.21
C LYS A 18 7.89 8.24 1.65
N HIS A 19 6.62 8.28 2.05
CA HIS A 19 6.16 7.89 3.40
C HIS A 19 5.85 6.39 3.50
N ILE A 20 5.65 5.74 2.38
CA ILE A 20 5.32 4.32 2.26
C ILE A 20 6.58 3.48 2.06
N LEU A 21 7.40 3.87 1.08
CA LEU A 21 8.57 3.11 0.66
C LEU A 21 9.73 3.26 1.65
N GLN A 22 10.31 2.14 2.03
CA GLN A 22 11.51 2.07 2.86
C GLN A 22 12.77 2.37 2.02
N LYS A 23 13.83 2.84 2.68
CA LYS A 23 15.15 2.92 2.05
C LYS A 23 15.67 1.51 1.75
N ASN A 24 16.45 1.34 0.68
CA ASN A 24 17.01 0.04 0.32
C ASN A 24 17.85 -0.55 1.46
N SER A 25 18.62 0.28 2.17
CA SER A 25 19.43 -0.13 3.33
C SER A 25 18.61 -0.77 4.46
N GLU A 26 17.34 -0.41 4.59
CA GLU A 26 16.43 -0.96 5.62
C GLU A 26 15.84 -2.31 5.20
N VAL A 27 15.87 -2.64 3.91
CA VAL A 27 15.18 -3.80 3.31
C VAL A 27 16.14 -4.90 2.83
N LEU A 28 17.44 -4.60 2.70
CA LEU A 28 18.46 -5.46 2.07
C LEU A 28 18.66 -6.86 2.72
N ARG A 29 18.04 -7.16 3.86
CA ARG A 29 18.20 -8.44 4.56
C ARG A 29 16.94 -9.31 4.55
N GLY A 30 16.04 -9.15 3.58
CA GLY A 30 14.76 -9.84 3.57
C GLY A 30 14.43 -10.56 2.25
N ARG A 31 13.24 -11.18 2.22
CA ARG A 31 12.69 -11.85 1.03
C ARG A 31 12.59 -10.91 -0.17
N SER A 32 12.33 -9.62 0.06
CA SER A 32 12.15 -8.60 -0.98
C SER A 32 13.43 -8.30 -1.78
N SER A 33 14.61 -8.59 -1.25
CA SER A 33 15.89 -8.42 -1.95
C SER A 33 16.35 -9.66 -2.72
N ARG A 34 15.64 -10.79 -2.62
CA ARG A 34 16.02 -12.01 -3.34
C ARG A 34 15.94 -11.84 -4.84
N PRO A 35 16.88 -12.41 -5.61
CA PRO A 35 16.83 -12.44 -7.07
C PRO A 35 15.53 -13.02 -7.61
N LEU A 36 15.15 -12.63 -8.83
CA LEU A 36 13.99 -13.18 -9.53
C LEU A 36 14.35 -14.57 -10.09
N ALA A 37 14.08 -15.63 -9.31
CA ALA A 37 14.37 -17.01 -9.72
C ALA A 37 13.43 -17.47 -10.85
N SER A 38 12.14 -17.10 -10.81
CA SER A 38 11.16 -17.52 -11.81
C SER A 38 11.41 -16.87 -13.17
N ALA A 39 11.39 -17.69 -14.24
CA ALA A 39 11.45 -17.21 -15.62
C ALA A 39 10.28 -16.29 -15.96
N THR A 40 9.07 -16.61 -15.47
CA THR A 40 7.87 -15.79 -15.63
C THR A 40 8.06 -14.40 -15.01
N ASN A 41 8.57 -14.33 -13.79
CA ASN A 41 8.80 -13.04 -13.11
C ASN A 41 9.82 -12.17 -13.87
N ARG A 42 10.91 -12.77 -14.37
CA ARG A 42 11.90 -12.07 -15.19
C ARG A 42 11.30 -11.56 -16.51
N ARG A 43 10.50 -12.39 -17.18
CA ARG A 43 9.81 -12.00 -18.41
C ARG A 43 8.84 -10.85 -18.16
N ASN A 44 7.97 -10.97 -17.15
CA ASN A 44 6.99 -9.95 -16.81
C ASN A 44 7.66 -8.62 -16.45
N LEU A 45 8.74 -8.65 -15.67
CA LEU A 45 9.51 -7.45 -15.38
C LEU A 45 10.11 -6.81 -16.64
N LYS A 46 10.73 -7.61 -17.52
CA LYS A 46 11.30 -7.12 -18.78
C LYS A 46 10.23 -6.49 -19.68
N THR A 47 9.06 -7.13 -19.78
CA THR A 47 7.93 -6.61 -20.56
C THR A 47 7.40 -5.29 -19.97
N ALA A 48 7.21 -5.22 -18.66
CA ALA A 48 6.75 -4.02 -17.98
C ALA A 48 7.72 -2.84 -18.17
N ILE A 49 9.03 -3.07 -18.01
CA ILE A 49 10.07 -2.05 -18.22
C ILE A 49 10.03 -1.54 -19.68
N ARG A 50 9.93 -2.45 -20.66
CA ARG A 50 9.85 -2.07 -22.09
C ARG A 50 8.62 -1.21 -22.35
N GLN A 51 7.45 -1.62 -21.87
CA GLN A 51 6.20 -0.89 -22.06
C GLN A 51 6.20 0.48 -21.35
N ALA A 52 6.77 0.56 -20.15
CA ALA A 52 6.92 1.82 -19.42
C ALA A 52 7.79 2.80 -20.21
N LYS A 53 8.93 2.36 -20.74
CA LYS A 53 9.83 3.17 -21.58
C LYS A 53 9.11 3.65 -22.85
N GLN A 54 8.36 2.79 -23.52
CA GLN A 54 7.56 3.16 -24.70
C GLN A 54 6.52 4.26 -24.40
N LYS A 55 6.03 4.33 -23.16
CA LYS A 55 5.13 5.38 -22.69
C LYS A 55 5.84 6.62 -22.13
N GLY A 56 7.16 6.72 -22.29
CA GLY A 56 7.96 7.88 -21.85
C GLY A 56 8.32 7.88 -20.36
N TYR A 57 8.13 6.76 -19.65
CA TYR A 57 8.57 6.65 -18.26
C TYR A 57 10.01 6.15 -18.18
N ASP A 58 10.77 6.65 -17.20
CA ASP A 58 12.09 6.13 -16.84
C ASP A 58 11.98 5.18 -15.62
N PRO A 59 12.05 3.84 -15.83
CA PRO A 59 11.95 2.87 -14.74
C PRO A 59 13.11 2.91 -13.74
N GLU A 60 14.24 3.53 -14.07
CA GLU A 60 15.39 3.65 -13.16
C GLU A 60 15.16 4.73 -12.10
N VAL A 61 14.39 5.77 -12.44
CA VAL A 61 14.14 6.93 -11.59
C VAL A 61 12.73 6.90 -11.02
N GLN A 62 11.75 6.58 -11.86
CA GLN A 62 10.34 6.62 -11.50
C GLN A 62 9.88 5.32 -10.84
N ASN A 63 8.96 5.44 -9.87
CA ASN A 63 8.39 4.28 -9.19
C ASN A 63 7.35 3.57 -10.09
N ILE A 64 7.80 2.62 -10.86
CA ILE A 64 6.92 1.71 -11.60
C ILE A 64 6.71 0.46 -10.74
N PHE A 65 5.45 0.20 -10.39
CA PHE A 65 5.05 -1.02 -9.71
C PHE A 65 4.70 -2.08 -10.74
N VAL A 66 5.28 -3.26 -10.59
CA VAL A 66 5.09 -4.40 -11.51
C VAL A 66 4.51 -5.57 -10.74
N ASP A 67 3.42 -6.15 -11.25
CA ASP A 67 2.88 -7.43 -10.81
C ASP A 67 3.67 -8.54 -11.53
N LEU A 68 4.60 -9.16 -10.81
CA LEU A 68 5.48 -10.21 -11.35
C LEU A 68 4.74 -11.51 -11.67
N ASP A 69 3.62 -11.77 -11.00
CA ASP A 69 2.84 -13.00 -11.11
C ASP A 69 1.64 -12.85 -12.05
N ALA A 70 1.51 -11.70 -12.71
CA ALA A 70 0.48 -11.50 -13.71
C ALA A 70 0.65 -12.49 -14.87
N SER A 71 -0.48 -12.93 -15.46
CA SER A 71 -0.43 -13.64 -16.72
C SER A 71 0.08 -12.74 -17.84
N GLU A 72 0.62 -13.32 -18.91
CA GLU A 72 1.25 -12.58 -20.01
C GLU A 72 0.31 -11.56 -20.65
N GLN A 73 -0.97 -11.87 -20.74
CA GLN A 73 -2.01 -11.00 -21.26
C GLN A 73 -2.28 -9.78 -20.37
N PHE A 74 -2.00 -9.89 -19.07
CA PHE A 74 -2.27 -8.87 -18.05
C PHE A 74 -1.00 -8.38 -17.38
N ALA A 75 0.15 -8.36 -18.09
CA ALA A 75 1.41 -7.83 -17.55
C ALA A 75 1.17 -6.45 -16.90
N GLY A 76 0.78 -6.51 -15.62
CA GLY A 76 0.26 -5.35 -14.90
C GLY A 76 1.39 -4.51 -14.37
N TRP A 77 1.57 -3.31 -14.91
CA TRP A 77 2.38 -2.30 -14.30
C TRP A 77 1.61 -0.99 -14.13
N ARG A 78 2.00 -0.21 -13.15
CA ARG A 78 1.41 1.12 -12.86
C ARG A 78 2.51 2.09 -12.48
N HIS A 79 2.43 3.32 -12.97
CA HIS A 79 3.28 4.41 -12.51
C HIS A 79 2.71 4.98 -11.22
N ALA A 80 3.55 5.07 -10.17
CA ALA A 80 3.25 5.65 -8.85
C ALA A 80 2.03 5.06 -8.11
N LEU A 81 1.42 3.99 -8.62
CA LEU A 81 0.28 3.30 -8.02
C LEU A 81 0.60 1.82 -7.85
N CYS A 82 0.37 1.28 -6.65
CA CYS A 82 0.49 -0.15 -6.43
C CYS A 82 -0.74 -0.87 -7.02
N PRO A 83 -0.54 -1.99 -7.75
CA PRO A 83 -1.64 -2.88 -8.09
C PRO A 83 -2.35 -3.40 -6.83
N CYS A 84 -3.59 -3.89 -6.99
CA CYS A 84 -4.35 -4.44 -5.87
C CYS A 84 -3.57 -5.56 -5.16
N ILE A 85 -3.38 -5.40 -3.85
CA ILE A 85 -2.65 -6.36 -3.02
C ILE A 85 -3.60 -7.52 -2.72
N THR A 86 -3.47 -8.62 -3.48
CA THR A 86 -4.24 -9.83 -3.23
C THR A 86 -3.45 -10.81 -2.36
N ARG A 87 -4.15 -11.74 -1.69
CA ARG A 87 -3.55 -12.76 -0.81
C ARG A 87 -2.38 -13.50 -1.46
N THR A 88 -2.63 -14.06 -2.65
CA THR A 88 -1.65 -14.90 -3.35
C THR A 88 -0.42 -14.11 -3.73
N ARG A 89 -0.61 -12.92 -4.33
CA ARG A 89 0.50 -12.05 -4.76
C ARG A 89 1.30 -11.49 -3.60
N ALA A 90 0.65 -11.15 -2.50
CA ALA A 90 1.35 -10.72 -1.29
C ALA A 90 2.18 -11.88 -0.67
N ALA A 91 1.63 -13.09 -0.63
CA ALA A 91 2.32 -14.27 -0.10
C ALA A 91 3.55 -14.69 -0.94
N SER A 92 3.48 -14.51 -2.27
CA SER A 92 4.56 -14.83 -3.21
C SER A 92 5.60 -13.72 -3.37
N ASP A 93 5.45 -12.57 -2.70
CA ASP A 93 6.23 -11.35 -2.93
C ASP A 93 6.14 -10.89 -4.40
N GLY A 94 4.95 -10.97 -4.99
CA GLY A 94 4.70 -10.75 -6.42
C GLY A 94 4.80 -9.31 -6.91
N PHE A 95 5.06 -8.34 -6.04
CA PHE A 95 5.15 -6.92 -6.41
C PHE A 95 6.59 -6.43 -6.45
N TYR A 96 6.98 -5.75 -7.53
CA TYR A 96 8.31 -5.21 -7.74
C TYR A 96 8.26 -3.70 -7.99
N ILE A 97 9.27 -2.97 -7.49
CA ILE A 97 9.43 -1.54 -7.72
C ILE A 97 10.72 -1.34 -8.52
N THR A 98 10.61 -0.77 -9.70
CA THR A 98 11.73 -0.66 -10.64
C THR A 98 12.81 0.29 -10.13
N SER A 99 12.47 1.49 -9.67
CA SER A 99 13.41 2.48 -9.12
C SER A 99 14.18 2.00 -7.89
N ARG A 100 13.63 1.00 -7.16
CA ARG A 100 14.27 0.39 -6.00
C ARG A 100 14.98 -0.91 -6.34
N LYS A 101 14.77 -1.46 -7.54
CA LYS A 101 15.33 -2.74 -8.03
C LYS A 101 15.07 -3.92 -7.09
N ARG A 102 13.90 -3.93 -6.43
CA ARG A 102 13.50 -4.97 -5.47
C ARG A 102 11.99 -5.14 -5.40
N ARG A 103 11.58 -6.22 -4.73
CA ARG A 103 10.18 -6.43 -4.39
C ARG A 103 9.73 -5.52 -3.25
N LEU A 104 8.41 -5.32 -3.12
CA LEU A 104 7.81 -4.72 -1.94
C LEU A 104 8.11 -5.58 -0.70
N SER A 105 8.46 -4.92 0.40
CA SER A 105 8.53 -5.57 1.70
C SER A 105 7.13 -5.72 2.30
N THR A 106 6.97 -6.69 3.23
CA THR A 106 5.72 -6.83 3.99
C THR A 106 5.35 -5.55 4.74
N ALA A 107 6.34 -4.83 5.26
CA ALA A 107 6.12 -3.55 5.94
C ALA A 107 5.57 -2.47 4.98
N GLU A 108 6.03 -2.43 3.74
CA GLU A 108 5.51 -1.52 2.72
C GLU A 108 4.09 -1.91 2.30
N MET A 109 3.81 -3.21 2.16
CA MET A 109 2.46 -3.70 1.87
C MET A 109 1.48 -3.37 3.01
N LEU A 110 1.90 -3.48 4.28
CA LEU A 110 1.11 -3.03 5.44
C LEU A 110 0.77 -1.55 5.33
N LYS A 111 1.76 -0.71 5.04
CA LYS A 111 1.56 0.73 4.87
C LYS A 111 0.61 1.05 3.72
N LEU A 112 0.69 0.33 2.60
CA LEU A 112 -0.25 0.48 1.48
C LEU A 112 -1.69 0.14 1.87
N GLN A 113 -1.89 -0.79 2.82
CA GLN A 113 -3.19 -1.08 3.42
C GLN A 113 -3.58 -0.12 4.57
N GLY A 114 -2.78 0.89 4.84
CA GLY A 114 -3.03 1.84 5.93
C GLY A 114 -2.66 1.33 7.31
N ILE A 115 -1.95 0.21 7.41
CA ILE A 115 -1.57 -0.42 8.69
C ILE A 115 -0.14 -0.02 9.03
N ARG A 116 0.08 0.51 10.22
CA ARG A 116 1.44 0.80 10.73
C ARG A 116 2.15 -0.50 11.08
N PRO A 117 3.35 -0.77 10.53
CA PRO A 117 4.10 -1.99 10.85
C PRO A 117 4.37 -2.16 12.35
N GLU A 118 4.50 -1.06 13.08
CA GLU A 118 4.72 -1.06 14.53
C GLU A 118 3.56 -1.69 15.30
N ASN A 119 2.34 -1.54 14.82
CA ASN A 119 1.14 -2.12 15.41
C ASN A 119 1.12 -3.64 15.27
N MET A 120 1.95 -4.20 14.37
CA MET A 120 2.05 -5.63 14.12
C MET A 120 3.03 -6.36 15.06
N ARG A 121 3.63 -5.66 16.02
CA ARG A 121 4.55 -6.27 17.02
C ARG A 121 3.92 -7.39 17.82
N LYS A 122 2.60 -7.36 18.03
CA LYS A 122 1.83 -8.44 18.68
C LYS A 122 1.82 -9.77 17.90
N TYR A 123 2.13 -9.71 16.61
CA TYR A 123 2.18 -10.88 15.72
C TYR A 123 3.60 -11.39 15.48
N ARG A 124 4.52 -11.09 16.41
CA ARG A 124 5.87 -11.70 16.46
C ARG A 124 5.70 -13.22 16.59
N GLY A 125 6.28 -13.94 15.66
CA GLY A 125 6.12 -15.41 15.58
C GLY A 125 5.35 -15.89 14.35
N MET A 126 4.59 -15.02 13.68
CA MET A 126 4.03 -15.37 12.38
C MET A 126 5.14 -15.38 11.32
N SER A 127 5.12 -16.40 10.46
CA SER A 127 6.04 -16.43 9.33
C SER A 127 5.76 -15.24 8.38
N PRO A 128 6.79 -14.67 7.74
CA PRO A 128 6.60 -13.56 6.80
C PRO A 128 5.59 -13.86 5.69
N GLY A 129 5.52 -15.10 5.21
CA GLY A 129 4.54 -15.50 4.19
C GLY A 129 3.10 -15.48 4.69
N VAL A 130 2.87 -15.94 5.92
CA VAL A 130 1.53 -15.88 6.56
C VAL A 130 1.10 -14.44 6.78
N LEU A 131 2.00 -13.59 7.28
CA LEU A 131 1.72 -12.17 7.47
C LEU A 131 1.41 -11.47 6.15
N SER A 132 2.21 -11.72 5.10
CA SER A 132 1.96 -11.15 3.77
C SER A 132 0.61 -11.60 3.19
N ALA A 133 0.26 -12.90 3.36
CA ALA A 133 -1.05 -13.39 2.94
C ALA A 133 -2.21 -12.70 3.68
N ALA A 134 -2.06 -12.48 4.98
CA ALA A 134 -3.04 -11.75 5.78
C ALA A 134 -3.21 -10.30 5.31
N VAL A 135 -2.10 -9.62 4.99
CA VAL A 135 -2.13 -8.26 4.40
C VAL A 135 -2.91 -8.24 3.09
N GLY A 136 -2.74 -9.26 2.24
CA GLY A 136 -3.46 -9.36 0.97
C GLY A 136 -4.96 -9.66 1.12
N ASN A 137 -5.40 -10.21 2.26
CA ASN A 137 -6.80 -10.39 2.60
C ASN A 137 -7.41 -9.18 3.33
N ALA A 138 -6.58 -8.25 3.81
CA ALA A 138 -7.06 -7.14 4.60
C ALA A 138 -7.79 -6.10 3.72
N MET A 139 -8.85 -5.53 4.26
CA MET A 139 -9.40 -4.27 3.74
C MET A 139 -8.47 -3.11 4.10
N SER A 140 -8.43 -2.10 3.25
CA SER A 140 -7.66 -0.89 3.55
C SER A 140 -8.16 -0.24 4.85
N ALA A 141 -7.27 -0.13 5.84
CA ALA A 141 -7.59 0.50 7.11
C ALA A 141 -8.00 1.96 6.92
N CYS A 142 -7.39 2.67 5.96
CA CYS A 142 -7.75 4.05 5.64
C CYS A 142 -9.19 4.18 5.14
N VAL A 143 -9.68 3.20 4.38
CA VAL A 143 -11.09 3.16 3.95
C VAL A 143 -12.01 2.88 5.13
N LEU A 144 -11.69 1.89 5.95
CA LEU A 144 -12.49 1.52 7.12
C LEU A 144 -12.61 2.66 8.13
N GLU A 145 -11.52 3.37 8.37
CA GLU A 145 -11.50 4.51 9.29
C GLU A 145 -12.43 5.66 8.89
N ARG A 146 -12.62 5.84 7.59
CA ARG A 146 -13.52 6.85 7.06
C ARG A 146 -14.96 6.36 6.95
N LEU A 147 -15.16 5.07 6.71
CA LEU A 147 -16.47 4.47 6.48
C LEU A 147 -17.18 4.06 7.79
N LEU A 148 -16.48 3.36 8.69
CA LEU A 148 -17.08 2.81 9.90
C LEU A 148 -17.70 3.87 10.82
N PRO A 149 -17.09 5.03 11.10
CA PRO A 149 -17.73 6.06 11.91
C PRO A 149 -19.02 6.59 11.30
N ARG A 150 -19.09 6.66 9.97
CA ARG A 150 -20.32 7.11 9.27
C ARG A 150 -21.43 6.09 9.37
N ILE A 151 -21.12 4.80 9.28
CA ILE A 151 -22.07 3.71 9.51
C ILE A 151 -22.54 3.77 10.97
N ALA A 152 -21.61 3.82 11.93
CA ALA A 152 -21.95 3.85 13.36
C ALA A 152 -22.86 5.04 13.72
N TYR A 153 -22.64 6.20 13.11
CA TYR A 153 -23.54 7.35 13.27
C TYR A 153 -24.92 7.07 12.67
N ALA A 154 -24.98 6.55 11.46
CA ALA A 154 -26.25 6.32 10.76
C ALA A 154 -27.17 5.31 11.49
N ILE A 155 -26.57 4.28 12.10
CA ILE A 155 -27.31 3.28 12.89
C ILE A 155 -27.49 3.68 14.37
N GLY A 156 -27.05 4.87 14.76
CA GLY A 156 -27.25 5.40 16.11
C GLY A 156 -26.30 4.89 17.19
N CYS A 157 -25.24 4.14 16.81
CA CYS A 157 -24.22 3.65 17.76
C CYS A 157 -23.37 4.78 18.38
N ILE A 158 -23.23 5.90 17.70
CA ILE A 158 -22.56 7.10 18.21
C ILE A 158 -23.47 8.32 18.08
N PRO A 159 -23.45 9.27 19.05
CA PRO A 159 -24.37 10.39 19.09
C PRO A 159 -24.10 11.45 18.02
N GLU A 160 -22.84 11.63 17.65
CA GLU A 160 -22.39 12.68 16.74
C GLU A 160 -21.55 12.14 15.59
N ARG A 161 -21.48 12.90 14.48
CA ARG A 161 -20.59 12.57 13.37
C ARG A 161 -19.15 12.84 13.78
N MET A 162 -18.30 11.83 13.66
CA MET A 162 -16.87 12.02 13.83
C MET A 162 -16.26 12.79 12.66
N PRO A 163 -15.33 13.72 12.91
CA PRO A 163 -14.62 14.41 11.85
C PRO A 163 -13.79 13.41 11.02
N ASP A 164 -13.70 13.66 9.72
CA ASP A 164 -12.87 12.88 8.80
C ASP A 164 -11.46 13.51 8.76
N GLU A 165 -10.52 12.98 9.54
CA GLU A 165 -9.15 13.49 9.60
C GLU A 165 -8.45 13.50 8.23
N TRP A 166 -8.87 12.63 7.30
CA TRP A 166 -8.32 12.58 5.94
C TRP A 166 -8.67 13.80 5.09
N CYS A 167 -9.77 14.49 5.43
CA CYS A 167 -10.16 15.74 4.79
C CYS A 167 -9.45 16.97 5.34
N HIS A 168 -8.61 16.83 6.41
CA HIS A 168 -7.91 17.96 6.99
C HIS A 168 -6.81 18.44 6.02
N PRO A 169 -6.72 19.76 5.76
CA PRO A 169 -5.71 20.33 4.86
C PRO A 169 -4.29 19.90 5.24
N GLY A 170 -3.52 19.44 4.26
CA GLY A 170 -2.14 19.01 4.46
C GLY A 170 -1.94 17.64 5.13
N PHE A 171 -3.00 16.97 5.62
CA PHE A 171 -2.86 15.66 6.27
C PHE A 171 -2.25 14.62 5.32
N ILE A 172 -2.76 14.53 4.08
CA ILE A 172 -2.28 13.59 3.07
C ILE A 172 -0.85 13.95 2.63
N ALA A 173 -0.59 15.22 2.35
CA ALA A 173 0.73 15.72 1.94
C ALA A 173 1.81 15.49 3.01
N ALA A 174 1.43 15.58 4.29
CA ALA A 174 2.30 15.27 5.43
C ALA A 174 2.54 13.76 5.61
N GLY A 175 1.95 12.90 4.79
CA GLY A 175 2.09 11.44 4.84
C GLY A 175 0.93 10.73 5.51
N GLY A 176 -0.17 11.40 5.80
CA GLY A 176 -1.33 10.82 6.45
C GLY A 176 -0.92 10.18 7.78
N ARG A 177 -1.32 8.92 7.98
CA ARG A 177 -0.96 8.15 9.19
C ARG A 177 0.52 7.79 9.30
N PHE A 178 1.30 7.90 8.23
CA PHE A 178 2.73 7.53 8.19
C PHE A 178 3.64 8.74 8.33
N GLY A 179 3.10 9.94 8.29
CA GLY A 179 3.82 11.18 8.56
C GLY A 179 4.32 11.24 10.01
N LYS A 180 5.41 11.94 10.24
CA LYS A 180 5.86 12.24 11.59
C LYS A 180 4.81 13.15 12.26
N ARG A 181 4.10 12.65 13.27
CA ARG A 181 3.32 13.52 14.14
C ARG A 181 4.29 14.52 14.78
N LYS A 182 4.12 15.81 14.52
CA LYS A 182 4.68 16.83 15.41
C LYS A 182 4.09 16.53 16.79
N ARG A 183 4.92 16.20 17.76
CA ARG A 183 4.50 16.20 19.16
C ARG A 183 4.11 17.65 19.45
N THR A 184 2.82 17.97 19.45
CA THR A 184 2.32 19.15 20.12
C THR A 184 2.58 18.89 21.57
N GLY A 185 3.58 19.59 22.13
CA GLY A 185 3.85 19.57 23.55
C GLY A 185 2.58 20.00 24.30
N ALA A 186 2.20 19.19 25.25
CA ALA A 186 1.32 19.62 26.34
C ALA A 186 2.16 20.44 27.30
#